data_39b084a0b89c92104eed1280d81beeb1
#
_entry.id   39b084a0b89c92104eed1280d81beeb1
#
_cell.length_a   1.000
_cell.length_b   1.000
_cell.length_c   1.000
_cell.angle_alpha   90.00
_cell.angle_beta   90.00
_cell.angle_gamma   90.00
#
_symmetry.space_group_name_H-M   'P 1'
#
loop_
_entity.id
_entity.type
_entity.pdbx_description
1 polymer ?
#
loop_
_entity_poly.entity_id
_entity_poly.type
_entity_poly.pdbx_seq_one_letter_code
_entity_poly.pdbx_strand_id
1 'polypeptide(L)'
;FRSLFATANTVGLGDTSGLYHGTQAINQGQMDRWNIVVALNYLPAATEIDVVTKKVPGLDAKTAADMVRVADLTRKGFTAGDISTVMSPRTVISWAQNTGIFGDTGFAFRLSFLNKCDETERVLVAEYYQRVFGKDLPESVVGKV
;
A
#
# COMPACT_ATOMS: atom_id res chain seq x y z
N PHE A 1 10.62 -25.54 -20.96
CA PHE A 1 9.60 -24.60 -20.43
C PHE A 1 8.65 -24.20 -21.54
N ARG A 2 7.35 -24.26 -21.29
CA ARG A 2 6.35 -23.76 -22.24
C ARG A 2 6.07 -22.26 -22.08
N SER A 3 6.25 -21.74 -20.85
CA SER A 3 6.03 -20.34 -20.54
C SER A 3 6.85 -19.90 -19.33
N LEU A 4 7.34 -18.66 -19.36
CA LEU A 4 8.04 -18.03 -18.27
C LEU A 4 7.33 -16.70 -17.95
N PHE A 5 7.01 -16.50 -16.66
CA PHE A 5 6.40 -15.28 -16.18
C PHE A 5 7.30 -14.66 -15.13
N ALA A 6 7.42 -13.34 -15.14
CA ALA A 6 8.15 -12.58 -14.12
C ALA A 6 7.36 -11.34 -13.73
N THR A 7 7.60 -10.87 -12.51
CA THR A 7 7.08 -9.59 -12.01
C THR A 7 8.25 -8.75 -11.50
N ALA A 8 8.18 -7.44 -11.73
CA ALA A 8 9.18 -6.50 -11.28
C ALA A 8 8.55 -5.15 -10.95
N ASN A 9 9.24 -4.34 -10.15
CA ASN A 9 8.81 -2.97 -9.82
C ASN A 9 9.18 -1.97 -10.91
N THR A 10 10.05 -2.36 -11.84
CA THR A 10 10.47 -1.54 -12.98
C THR A 10 10.41 -2.38 -14.24
N VAL A 11 10.38 -1.73 -15.40
CA VAL A 11 10.41 -2.42 -16.72
C VAL A 11 11.82 -2.92 -17.10
N GLY A 12 12.74 -3.02 -16.15
CA GLY A 12 14.10 -3.50 -16.42
C GLY A 12 15.06 -2.42 -16.89
N LEU A 13 14.66 -1.16 -16.91
CA LEU A 13 15.51 -0.01 -17.27
C LEU A 13 16.17 0.65 -16.05
N GLY A 14 16.05 0.04 -14.88
CA GLY A 14 16.40 0.66 -13.60
C GLY A 14 15.33 1.68 -13.16
N ASP A 15 15.58 2.34 -12.05
CA ASP A 15 14.68 3.38 -11.54
C ASP A 15 15.35 4.75 -11.62
N THR A 16 14.86 5.60 -12.51
CA THR A 16 15.29 7.00 -12.63
C THR A 16 14.55 7.93 -11.68
N SER A 17 13.45 7.46 -11.08
CA SER A 17 12.64 8.25 -10.15
C SER A 17 13.19 8.27 -8.71
N GLY A 18 14.08 7.34 -8.37
CA GLY A 18 14.61 7.15 -7.01
C GLY A 18 13.63 6.52 -6.02
N LEU A 19 12.44 6.09 -6.47
CA LEU A 19 11.40 5.50 -5.62
C LEU A 19 11.66 4.02 -5.30
N TYR A 20 12.37 3.31 -6.18
CA TYR A 20 12.66 1.88 -6.07
C TYR A 20 14.16 1.64 -5.95
N HIS A 21 14.72 1.93 -4.77
CA HIS A 21 16.14 1.73 -4.49
C HIS A 21 16.56 0.27 -4.69
N GLY A 22 17.79 0.07 -5.15
CA GLY A 22 18.35 -1.27 -5.36
C GLY A 22 17.93 -1.95 -6.66
N THR A 23 17.16 -1.30 -7.52
CA THR A 23 16.87 -1.80 -8.86
C THR A 23 18.04 -1.53 -9.81
N GLN A 24 18.36 -2.52 -10.66
CA GLN A 24 19.39 -2.39 -11.67
C GLN A 24 18.79 -2.55 -13.07
N ALA A 25 19.35 -1.83 -14.04
CA ALA A 25 18.99 -2.02 -15.43
C ALA A 25 19.46 -3.41 -15.89
N ILE A 26 18.58 -4.16 -16.54
CA ILE A 26 18.96 -5.39 -17.25
C ILE A 26 19.49 -5.01 -18.64
N ASN A 27 20.37 -5.85 -19.19
CA ASN A 27 20.94 -5.54 -20.50
C ASN A 27 19.88 -5.72 -21.62
N GLN A 28 20.13 -5.04 -22.74
CA GLN A 28 19.23 -5.03 -23.89
C GLN A 28 18.92 -6.45 -24.43
N GLY A 29 19.91 -7.34 -24.45
CA GLY A 29 19.71 -8.71 -24.92
C GLY A 29 18.82 -9.55 -24.00
N GLN A 30 18.76 -9.24 -22.71
CA GLN A 30 17.83 -9.86 -21.79
C GLN A 30 16.42 -9.30 -21.97
N MET A 31 16.30 -7.97 -22.19
CA MET A 31 15.02 -7.33 -22.47
C MET A 31 14.36 -7.87 -23.73
N ASP A 32 15.13 -8.06 -24.78
CA ASP A 32 14.67 -8.56 -26.09
C ASP A 32 14.05 -9.97 -26.03
N ARG A 33 14.38 -10.74 -25.02
CA ARG A 33 13.83 -12.10 -24.81
C ARG A 33 12.43 -12.11 -24.20
N TRP A 34 11.93 -10.99 -23.71
CA TRP A 34 10.57 -10.86 -23.19
C TRP A 34 9.62 -10.48 -24.31
N ASN A 35 8.83 -11.46 -24.78
CA ASN A 35 7.89 -11.26 -25.89
C ASN A 35 6.74 -10.32 -25.52
N ILE A 36 6.35 -10.29 -24.25
CA ILE A 36 5.25 -9.46 -23.74
C ILE A 36 5.69 -8.80 -22.44
N VAL A 37 5.58 -7.49 -22.38
CA VAL A 37 5.80 -6.68 -21.17
C VAL A 37 4.55 -5.86 -20.92
N VAL A 38 3.97 -6.00 -19.73
CA VAL A 38 2.72 -5.35 -19.34
C VAL A 38 2.95 -4.51 -18.09
N ALA A 39 2.56 -3.24 -18.13
CA ALA A 39 2.47 -2.41 -16.94
C ALA A 39 1.13 -2.65 -16.24
N LEU A 40 1.17 -2.96 -14.94
CA LEU A 40 -0.01 -3.15 -14.12
C LEU A 40 -0.22 -1.93 -13.23
N ASN A 41 -1.45 -1.45 -13.17
CA ASN A 41 -1.88 -0.42 -12.24
C ASN A 41 -2.59 -1.03 -11.02
N TYR A 42 -2.92 -0.21 -10.04
CA TYR A 42 -3.78 -0.61 -8.94
C TYR A 42 -5.15 -1.05 -9.44
N LEU A 43 -5.77 -1.96 -8.68
CA LEU A 43 -7.14 -2.40 -8.96
C LEU A 43 -8.12 -1.23 -8.85
N PRO A 44 -9.22 -1.26 -9.62
CA PRO A 44 -10.36 -0.38 -9.34
C PRO A 44 -10.83 -0.53 -7.89
N ALA A 45 -11.19 0.57 -7.23
CA ALA A 45 -11.54 0.57 -5.81
C ALA A 45 -12.60 -0.48 -5.45
N ALA A 46 -13.65 -0.63 -6.27
CA ALA A 46 -14.70 -1.63 -6.05
C ALA A 46 -14.16 -3.06 -6.04
N THR A 47 -13.22 -3.37 -6.94
CA THR A 47 -12.57 -4.68 -7.01
C THR A 47 -11.67 -4.91 -5.79
N GLU A 48 -10.92 -3.90 -5.36
CA GLU A 48 -10.07 -4.00 -4.19
C GLU A 48 -10.88 -4.20 -2.91
N ILE A 49 -12.00 -3.48 -2.74
CA ILE A 49 -12.93 -3.67 -1.63
C ILE A 49 -13.45 -5.11 -1.59
N ASP A 50 -13.87 -5.67 -2.73
CA ASP A 50 -14.33 -7.05 -2.83
C ASP A 50 -13.23 -8.05 -2.43
N VAL A 51 -11.99 -7.83 -2.87
CA VAL A 51 -10.84 -8.65 -2.48
C VAL A 51 -10.59 -8.59 -0.98
N VAL A 52 -10.58 -7.38 -0.38
CA VAL A 52 -10.34 -7.20 1.06
C VAL A 52 -11.43 -7.89 1.87
N THR A 53 -12.71 -7.69 1.51
CA THR A 53 -13.86 -8.30 2.20
C THR A 53 -13.83 -9.83 2.13
N LYS A 54 -13.47 -10.40 0.98
CA LYS A 54 -13.35 -11.86 0.82
C LYS A 54 -12.16 -12.45 1.58
N LYS A 55 -11.05 -11.69 1.69
CA LYS A 55 -9.85 -12.14 2.40
C LYS A 55 -9.96 -12.02 3.91
N VAL A 56 -10.82 -11.14 4.40
CA VAL A 56 -11.02 -10.89 5.84
C VAL A 56 -12.50 -11.07 6.18
N PRO A 57 -12.96 -12.33 6.35
CA PRO A 57 -14.34 -12.60 6.75
C PRO A 57 -14.69 -11.91 8.07
N GLY A 58 -15.83 -11.26 8.13
CA GLY A 58 -16.28 -10.51 9.30
C GLY A 58 -15.96 -9.01 9.27
N LEU A 59 -15.14 -8.54 8.32
CA LEU A 59 -14.97 -7.11 8.08
C LEU A 59 -16.21 -6.56 7.37
N ASP A 60 -16.81 -5.50 7.92
CA ASP A 60 -17.94 -4.85 7.27
C ASP A 60 -17.50 -4.09 6.00
N ALA A 61 -18.43 -4.06 5.02
CA ALA A 61 -18.14 -3.48 3.71
C ALA A 61 -17.81 -1.97 3.76
N LYS A 62 -18.39 -1.25 4.72
CA LYS A 62 -18.09 0.18 4.89
C LYS A 62 -16.66 0.39 5.36
N THR A 63 -16.23 -0.34 6.37
CA THR A 63 -14.85 -0.29 6.87
C THR A 63 -13.86 -0.68 5.78
N ALA A 64 -14.14 -1.73 4.99
CA ALA A 64 -13.32 -2.11 3.85
C ALA A 64 -13.20 -0.98 2.82
N ALA A 65 -14.33 -0.32 2.49
CA ALA A 65 -14.34 0.81 1.57
C ALA A 65 -13.54 2.00 2.11
N ASP A 66 -13.67 2.32 3.39
CA ASP A 66 -12.92 3.40 4.03
C ASP A 66 -11.41 3.09 4.06
N MET A 67 -11.01 1.85 4.31
CA MET A 67 -9.61 1.41 4.22
C MET A 67 -9.03 1.60 2.81
N VAL A 68 -9.77 1.20 1.78
CA VAL A 68 -9.34 1.39 0.38
C VAL A 68 -9.25 2.88 0.04
N ARG A 69 -10.15 3.73 0.55
CA ARG A 69 -10.06 5.20 0.37
C ARG A 69 -8.80 5.80 0.99
N VAL A 70 -8.40 5.35 2.19
CA VAL A 70 -7.12 5.77 2.79
C VAL A 70 -5.95 5.33 1.92
N ALA A 71 -5.97 4.08 1.43
CA ALA A 71 -4.95 3.58 0.52
C ALA A 71 -4.83 4.43 -0.75
N ASP A 72 -5.95 4.84 -1.34
CA ASP A 72 -5.95 5.72 -2.51
C ASP A 72 -5.36 7.10 -2.21
N LEU A 73 -5.59 7.65 -1.01
CA LEU A 73 -4.95 8.90 -0.60
C LEU A 73 -3.43 8.75 -0.47
N THR A 74 -2.95 7.64 0.10
CA THR A 74 -1.50 7.37 0.18
C THR A 74 -0.87 7.21 -1.22
N ARG A 75 -1.56 6.56 -2.15
CA ARG A 75 -1.10 6.38 -3.54
C ARG A 75 -1.01 7.71 -4.29
N LYS A 76 -1.98 8.58 -4.08
CA LYS A 76 -1.96 9.95 -4.64
C LYS A 76 -0.84 10.78 -4.05
N GLY A 77 -0.66 10.76 -2.73
CA GLY A 77 0.44 11.44 -2.05
C GLY A 77 1.81 10.94 -2.52
N PHE A 78 1.96 9.61 -2.71
CA PHE A 78 3.18 9.02 -3.25
C PHE A 78 3.45 9.49 -4.69
N THR A 79 2.44 9.50 -5.55
CA THR A 79 2.57 9.99 -6.94
C THR A 79 2.88 11.48 -7.01
N ALA A 80 2.35 12.26 -6.06
CA ALA A 80 2.63 13.70 -5.94
C ALA A 80 4.02 14.00 -5.34
N GLY A 81 4.68 12.99 -4.74
CA GLY A 81 5.96 13.17 -4.05
C GLY A 81 5.83 13.68 -2.60
N ASP A 82 4.63 13.71 -2.06
CA ASP A 82 4.36 14.17 -0.69
C ASP A 82 4.79 13.15 0.36
N ILE A 83 4.76 11.87 0.02
CA ILE A 83 5.20 10.75 0.86
C ILE A 83 6.00 9.74 0.05
N SER A 84 6.94 9.07 0.71
CA SER A 84 7.82 8.06 0.10
C SER A 84 7.32 6.62 0.26
N THR A 85 6.31 6.41 1.10
CA THR A 85 5.74 5.09 1.39
C THR A 85 4.33 4.99 0.83
N VAL A 86 4.04 3.91 0.09
CA VAL A 86 2.74 3.68 -0.54
C VAL A 86 2.04 2.46 0.05
N MET A 87 0.72 2.56 0.22
CA MET A 87 -0.09 1.44 0.69
C MET A 87 -0.50 0.53 -0.47
N SER A 88 0.06 -0.67 -0.52
CA SER A 88 -0.34 -1.70 -1.48
C SER A 88 -1.64 -2.40 -1.05
N PRO A 89 -2.34 -3.11 -1.97
CA PRO A 89 -3.48 -3.95 -1.60
C PRO A 89 -3.16 -4.98 -0.52
N ARG A 90 -1.94 -5.52 -0.50
CA ARG A 90 -1.46 -6.43 0.56
C ARG A 90 -1.45 -5.74 1.92
N THR A 91 -1.03 -4.48 1.97
CA THR A 91 -1.01 -3.70 3.21
C THR A 91 -2.43 -3.42 3.70
N VAL A 92 -3.38 -3.15 2.81
CA VAL A 92 -4.80 -2.99 3.16
C VAL A 92 -5.37 -4.28 3.78
N ILE A 93 -5.08 -5.43 3.19
CA ILE A 93 -5.49 -6.74 3.73
C ILE A 93 -4.88 -6.98 5.11
N SER A 94 -3.59 -6.71 5.28
CA SER A 94 -2.91 -6.85 6.58
C SER A 94 -3.49 -5.91 7.63
N TRP A 95 -3.80 -4.67 7.25
CA TRP A 95 -4.48 -3.72 8.14
C TRP A 95 -5.86 -4.23 8.56
N ALA A 96 -6.66 -4.74 7.63
CA ALA A 96 -7.97 -5.32 7.91
C ALA A 96 -7.88 -6.53 8.86
N GLN A 97 -6.91 -7.42 8.64
CA GLN A 97 -6.66 -8.56 9.52
C GLN A 97 -6.26 -8.11 10.93
N ASN A 98 -5.35 -7.14 11.03
CA ASN A 98 -4.92 -6.59 12.30
C ASN A 98 -6.05 -5.85 13.02
N THR A 99 -6.98 -5.23 12.31
CA THR A 99 -8.19 -4.65 12.90
C THR A 99 -9.02 -5.72 13.61
N GLY A 100 -9.15 -6.89 13.02
CA GLY A 100 -9.83 -8.04 13.67
C GLY A 100 -9.09 -8.55 14.91
N ILE A 101 -7.75 -8.53 14.88
CA ILE A 101 -6.92 -8.99 16.01
C ILE A 101 -6.97 -8.01 17.18
N PHE A 102 -6.80 -6.72 16.92
CA PHE A 102 -6.66 -5.70 17.95
C PHE A 102 -7.98 -5.02 18.36
N GLY A 103 -9.04 -5.19 17.56
CA GLY A 103 -10.34 -4.57 17.80
C GLY A 103 -10.37 -3.05 17.60
N ASP A 104 -9.31 -2.45 17.09
CA ASP A 104 -9.18 -1.01 16.85
C ASP A 104 -8.56 -0.74 15.48
N THR A 105 -9.32 -0.10 14.60
CA THR A 105 -8.91 0.19 13.22
C THR A 105 -7.75 1.19 13.15
N GLY A 106 -7.74 2.19 14.03
CA GLY A 106 -6.68 3.21 14.07
C GLY A 106 -5.38 2.65 14.61
N PHE A 107 -5.44 1.85 15.67
CA PHE A 107 -4.26 1.16 16.20
C PHE A 107 -3.68 0.17 15.18
N ALA A 108 -4.54 -0.61 14.53
CA ALA A 108 -4.13 -1.51 13.46
C ALA A 108 -3.49 -0.75 12.27
N PHE A 109 -4.01 0.43 11.91
CA PHE A 109 -3.42 1.29 10.88
C PHE A 109 -2.01 1.73 11.26
N ARG A 110 -1.82 2.18 12.49
CA ARG A 110 -0.52 2.57 13.01
C ARG A 110 0.51 1.45 12.88
N LEU A 111 0.16 0.24 13.30
CA LEU A 111 1.05 -0.92 13.26
C LEU A 111 1.30 -1.44 11.83
N SER A 112 0.29 -1.38 10.98
CA SER A 112 0.36 -1.94 9.62
C SER A 112 1.06 -1.02 8.63
N PHE A 113 0.94 0.30 8.82
CA PHE A 113 1.41 1.28 7.85
C PHE A 113 2.15 2.48 8.46
N LEU A 114 1.55 3.24 9.38
CA LEU A 114 2.12 4.51 9.85
C LEU A 114 3.54 4.37 10.40
N ASN A 115 3.80 3.31 11.17
CA ASN A 115 5.12 3.07 11.77
C ASN A 115 6.21 2.73 10.75
N LYS A 116 5.83 2.40 9.52
CA LYS A 116 6.75 2.15 8.40
C LYS A 116 7.08 3.42 7.61
N CYS A 117 6.30 4.48 7.82
CA CYS A 117 6.51 5.76 7.15
C CYS A 117 7.65 6.53 7.83
N ASP A 118 8.32 7.38 7.06
CA ASP A 118 9.27 8.35 7.61
C ASP A 118 8.59 9.26 8.65
N GLU A 119 9.31 9.63 9.69
CA GLU A 119 8.75 10.46 10.79
C GLU A 119 8.17 11.77 10.28
N THR A 120 8.81 12.38 9.31
CA THR A 120 8.37 13.65 8.71
C THR A 120 7.05 13.53 7.96
N GLU A 121 6.72 12.35 7.45
CA GLU A 121 5.51 12.06 6.67
C GLU A 121 4.34 11.59 7.52
N ARG A 122 4.60 11.13 8.76
CA ARG A 122 3.58 10.53 9.63
C ARG A 122 2.40 11.44 9.92
N VAL A 123 2.64 12.75 10.04
CA VAL A 123 1.57 13.73 10.27
C VAL A 123 0.60 13.74 9.08
N LEU A 124 1.12 13.82 7.87
CA LEU A 124 0.31 13.81 6.64
C LEU A 124 -0.44 12.49 6.46
N VAL A 125 0.23 11.37 6.74
CA VAL A 125 -0.38 10.04 6.66
C VAL A 125 -1.49 9.87 7.72
N ALA A 126 -1.31 10.40 8.92
CA ALA A 126 -2.34 10.44 9.95
C ALA A 126 -3.56 11.28 9.53
N GLU A 127 -3.33 12.41 8.85
CA GLU A 127 -4.41 13.22 8.27
C GLU A 127 -5.23 12.46 7.21
N TYR A 128 -4.60 11.61 6.39
CA TYR A 128 -5.34 10.77 5.44
C TYR A 128 -6.31 9.83 6.15
N TYR A 129 -5.87 9.22 7.25
CA TYR A 129 -6.74 8.40 8.08
C TYR A 129 -7.89 9.23 8.68
N GLN A 130 -7.58 10.37 9.29
CA GLN A 130 -8.56 11.25 9.92
C GLN A 130 -9.63 11.73 8.93
N ARG A 131 -9.24 12.10 7.71
CA ARG A 131 -10.18 12.55 6.66
C ARG A 131 -11.23 11.51 6.31
N VAL A 132 -10.88 10.23 6.38
CA VAL A 132 -11.78 9.14 5.99
C VAL A 132 -12.56 8.60 7.16
N PHE A 133 -11.91 8.36 8.29
CA PHE A 133 -12.53 7.76 9.48
C PHE A 133 -13.13 8.78 10.45
N GLY A 134 -12.80 10.07 10.31
CA GLY A 134 -13.29 11.14 11.18
C GLY A 134 -12.79 11.06 12.62
N LYS A 135 -11.72 10.32 12.86
CA LYS A 135 -11.12 10.09 14.18
C LYS A 135 -9.62 10.25 14.10
N ASP A 136 -9.04 10.78 15.20
CA ASP A 136 -7.60 10.79 15.36
C ASP A 136 -7.06 9.38 15.61
N LEU A 137 -5.81 9.17 15.23
CA LEU A 137 -5.14 7.91 15.52
C LEU A 137 -4.84 7.80 17.01
N PRO A 138 -5.04 6.61 17.63
CA PRO A 138 -4.63 6.40 19.00
C PRO A 138 -3.12 6.60 19.15
N GLU A 139 -2.69 7.03 20.33
CA GLU A 139 -1.27 7.14 20.66
C GLU A 139 -0.57 5.77 20.55
N SER A 140 0.72 5.81 20.21
CA SER A 140 1.54 4.60 20.24
C SER A 140 1.70 4.12 21.68
N VAL A 141 1.52 2.81 21.92
CA VAL A 141 1.73 2.20 23.24
C VAL A 141 3.17 2.41 23.75
N VAL A 142 4.11 2.64 22.84
CA VAL A 142 5.53 2.90 23.19
C VAL A 142 5.78 4.32 23.73
N GLY A 143 4.80 5.20 23.66
CA GLY A 143 4.93 6.58 24.14
C GLY A 143 4.51 6.81 25.61
N LYS A 144 4.11 5.75 26.33
CA LYS A 144 3.79 5.81 27.76
C LYS A 144 4.87 5.09 28.56
N VAL A 145 6.02 5.69 28.69
CA VAL A 145 6.99 5.40 29.75
C VAL A 145 7.06 6.63 30.64
#